data_73026360a3f96b2909fee2a3bbb69773
#
_entry.id   73026360a3f96b2909fee2a3bbb69773
#
_cell.length_a   1.000
_cell.length_b   1.000
_cell.length_c   1.000
_cell.angle_alpha   90.00
_cell.angle_beta   90.00
_cell.angle_gamma   90.00
#
_symmetry.space_group_name_H-M   'P 1'
#
loop_
_entity.id
_entity.type
_entity.pdbx_description
1 polymer ?
#
loop_
_entity_poly.entity_id
_entity_poly.type
_entity_poly.pdbx_seq_one_letter_code
_entity_poly.pdbx_strand_id
1 'polypeptide(L)'
;MTQPTIGVVRSGGRKTANVCVKLVPSSNSSSQIIVNGKPASTYFQDNAVYLQNILTAYELVKIESQLLKIETKYDAFIQVIGGGLSAQSQAIRLALCKSFLEIYPHLRSYFKKRGFLTRDARIKERRKYGLKKARKAPQFSKR
;
A
#
# COMPACT_ATOMS: atom_id res chain seq x y z
N MET A 1 -4.58 -28.02 -6.68
CA MET A 1 -3.55 -26.95 -6.59
C MET A 1 -3.34 -26.65 -5.11
N THR A 2 -2.22 -27.09 -4.55
CA THR A 2 -1.85 -26.90 -3.13
C THR A 2 -1.58 -25.42 -2.89
N GLN A 3 -2.39 -24.81 -2.04
CA GLN A 3 -2.15 -23.44 -1.58
C GLN A 3 -0.84 -23.39 -0.78
N PRO A 4 0.05 -22.44 -1.05
CA PRO A 4 1.27 -22.34 -0.27
C PRO A 4 0.91 -21.97 1.18
N THR A 5 1.18 -22.86 2.09
CA THR A 5 1.04 -22.67 3.55
C THR A 5 2.00 -21.58 4.07
N ILE A 6 2.91 -21.11 3.22
CA ILE A 6 3.91 -20.10 3.54
C ILE A 6 3.35 -18.72 3.13
N GLY A 7 3.24 -17.82 4.09
CA GLY A 7 2.77 -16.46 3.85
C GLY A 7 3.66 -15.71 2.86
N VAL A 8 3.04 -15.04 1.89
CA VAL A 8 3.75 -14.20 0.91
C VAL A 8 4.17 -12.89 1.55
N VAL A 9 5.46 -12.55 1.47
CA VAL A 9 6.02 -11.31 2.03
C VAL A 9 6.49 -10.38 0.91
N ARG A 10 5.96 -9.15 0.89
CA ARG A 10 6.37 -8.10 -0.06
C ARG A 10 6.46 -6.74 0.59
N SER A 11 7.30 -5.89 0.02
CA SER A 11 7.50 -4.53 0.51
C SER A 11 6.96 -3.47 -0.46
N GLY A 12 6.56 -2.34 0.13
CA GLY A 12 6.13 -1.15 -0.58
C GLY A 12 6.67 0.11 0.08
N GLY A 13 6.76 1.19 -0.67
CA GLY A 13 7.24 2.47 -0.12
C GLY A 13 6.57 3.67 -0.78
N ARG A 14 6.37 4.73 0.00
CA ARG A 14 5.86 6.04 -0.45
C ARG A 14 6.46 7.14 0.40
N LYS A 15 7.10 8.14 -0.21
CA LYS A 15 7.88 9.16 0.50
C LYS A 15 8.88 8.48 1.45
N THR A 16 8.79 8.75 2.76
CA THR A 16 9.62 8.15 3.81
C THR A 16 8.95 6.94 4.48
N ALA A 17 7.73 6.57 4.08
CA ALA A 17 7.05 5.38 4.60
C ALA A 17 7.58 4.12 3.91
N ASN A 18 8.03 3.16 4.70
CA ASN A 18 8.38 1.81 4.28
C ASN A 18 7.43 0.81 4.92
N VAL A 19 6.97 -0.13 4.13
CA VAL A 19 5.97 -1.13 4.55
C VAL A 19 6.44 -2.50 4.15
N CYS A 20 6.26 -3.47 5.05
CA CYS A 20 6.39 -4.89 4.80
C CYS A 20 5.03 -5.55 5.07
N VAL A 21 4.50 -6.27 4.11
CA VAL A 21 3.22 -6.99 4.21
C VAL A 21 3.48 -8.48 4.14
N LYS A 22 2.91 -9.23 5.07
CA LYS A 22 2.82 -10.69 5.06
C LYS A 22 1.36 -11.08 4.85
N LEU A 23 1.05 -11.73 3.72
CA LEU A 23 -0.26 -12.33 3.46
C LEU A 23 -0.26 -13.79 3.87
N VAL A 24 -1.28 -14.18 4.63
CA VAL A 24 -1.51 -15.57 5.06
C VAL A 24 -2.93 -15.96 4.67
N PRO A 25 -3.16 -17.17 4.16
CA PRO A 25 -4.53 -17.66 3.96
C PRO A 25 -5.30 -17.61 5.27
N SER A 26 -6.51 -17.01 5.23
CA SER A 26 -7.35 -16.91 6.43
C SER A 26 -8.11 -18.21 6.67
N SER A 27 -8.10 -18.68 7.90
CA SER A 27 -8.97 -19.78 8.37
C SER A 27 -10.36 -19.27 8.77
N ASN A 28 -10.52 -17.95 8.93
CA ASN A 28 -11.74 -17.31 9.39
C ASN A 28 -12.67 -16.90 8.23
N SER A 29 -13.93 -16.67 8.53
CA SER A 29 -14.93 -16.19 7.56
C SER A 29 -14.68 -14.77 7.07
N SER A 30 -13.89 -13.96 7.77
CA SER A 30 -13.54 -12.57 7.44
C SER A 30 -12.03 -12.35 7.36
N SER A 31 -11.57 -11.59 6.35
CA SER A 31 -10.17 -11.17 6.24
C SER A 31 -9.83 -10.10 7.29
N GLN A 32 -8.75 -10.30 8.02
CA GLN A 32 -8.24 -9.35 9.01
C GLN A 32 -7.03 -8.58 8.47
N ILE A 33 -6.99 -7.28 8.75
CA ILE A 33 -5.86 -6.41 8.41
C ILE A 33 -5.29 -5.83 9.68
N ILE A 34 -4.10 -6.26 10.04
CA ILE A 34 -3.40 -5.86 11.28
C ILE A 34 -2.18 -5.03 10.89
N VAL A 35 -2.10 -3.80 11.39
CA VAL A 35 -1.00 -2.86 11.15
C VAL A 35 -0.28 -2.58 12.46
N ASN A 36 1.00 -2.92 12.55
CA ASN A 36 1.81 -2.77 13.76
C ASN A 36 1.11 -3.32 15.02
N GLY A 37 0.46 -4.48 14.92
CA GLY A 37 -0.24 -5.15 16.04
C GLY A 37 -1.63 -4.57 16.37
N LYS A 38 -2.12 -3.57 15.61
CA LYS A 38 -3.46 -2.99 15.80
C LYS A 38 -4.33 -3.23 14.57
N PRO A 39 -5.66 -3.36 14.71
CA PRO A 39 -6.56 -3.38 13.57
C PRO A 39 -6.38 -2.13 12.70
N ALA A 40 -6.50 -2.27 11.37
CA ALA A 40 -6.30 -1.15 10.45
C ALA A 40 -7.24 0.03 10.71
N SER A 41 -8.50 -0.21 11.10
CA SER A 41 -9.46 0.82 11.49
C SER A 41 -8.93 1.68 12.64
N THR A 42 -8.52 1.05 13.74
CA THR A 42 -7.96 1.74 14.90
C THR A 42 -6.65 2.46 14.58
N TYR A 43 -5.76 1.83 13.78
CA TYR A 43 -4.48 2.43 13.39
C TYR A 43 -4.65 3.71 12.57
N PHE A 44 -5.59 3.72 11.63
CA PHE A 44 -5.88 4.85 10.76
C PHE A 44 -7.00 5.77 11.30
N GLN A 45 -7.40 5.61 12.58
CA GLN A 45 -8.39 6.46 13.26
C GLN A 45 -9.72 6.51 12.49
N ASP A 46 -10.15 5.38 11.95
CA ASP A 46 -11.38 5.21 11.15
C ASP A 46 -11.51 6.18 9.96
N ASN A 47 -10.38 6.72 9.47
CA ASN A 47 -10.38 7.60 8.32
C ASN A 47 -10.69 6.80 7.04
N ALA A 48 -11.87 7.05 6.48
CA ALA A 48 -12.39 6.34 5.30
C ALA A 48 -11.43 6.38 4.09
N VAL A 49 -10.74 7.51 3.85
CA VAL A 49 -9.83 7.65 2.71
C VAL A 49 -8.62 6.72 2.81
N TYR A 50 -8.05 6.58 4.02
CA TYR A 50 -6.90 5.70 4.21
C TYR A 50 -7.30 4.23 4.16
N LEU A 51 -8.43 3.88 4.76
CA LEU A 51 -8.97 2.52 4.73
C LEU A 51 -9.35 2.12 3.30
N GLN A 52 -10.01 3.01 2.54
CA GLN A 52 -10.36 2.76 1.14
C GLN A 52 -9.12 2.47 0.28
N ASN A 53 -8.01 3.21 0.48
CA ASN A 53 -6.76 2.93 -0.22
C ASN A 53 -6.26 1.49 0.00
N ILE A 54 -6.43 0.95 1.19
CA ILE A 54 -6.02 -0.42 1.54
C ILE A 54 -7.01 -1.43 0.97
N LEU A 55 -8.31 -1.19 1.17
CA LEU A 55 -9.38 -2.08 0.73
C LEU A 55 -9.46 -2.22 -0.78
N THR A 56 -9.10 -1.17 -1.54
CA THR A 56 -9.10 -1.21 -3.02
C THR A 56 -8.28 -2.40 -3.56
N ALA A 57 -7.17 -2.78 -2.91
CA ALA A 57 -6.39 -3.94 -3.33
C ALA A 57 -7.16 -5.26 -3.15
N TYR A 58 -7.91 -5.40 -2.06
CA TYR A 58 -8.76 -6.57 -1.79
C TYR A 58 -9.99 -6.62 -2.71
N GLU A 59 -10.63 -5.48 -2.96
CA GLU A 59 -11.79 -5.37 -3.84
C GLU A 59 -11.46 -5.86 -5.26
N LEU A 60 -10.29 -5.48 -5.78
CA LEU A 60 -9.86 -5.91 -7.10
C LEU A 60 -9.64 -7.43 -7.17
N VAL A 61 -9.03 -8.01 -6.14
CA VAL A 61 -8.87 -9.47 -6.06
C VAL A 61 -10.21 -10.17 -5.91
N LYS A 62 -11.13 -9.59 -5.12
CA LYS A 62 -12.46 -10.15 -4.91
C LYS A 62 -13.29 -10.20 -6.19
N ILE A 63 -13.25 -9.14 -7.01
CA ILE A 63 -13.94 -9.11 -8.30
C ILE A 63 -13.46 -10.25 -9.19
N GLU A 64 -12.16 -10.45 -9.28
CA GLU A 64 -11.56 -11.50 -10.12
C GLU A 64 -11.77 -12.89 -9.53
N SER A 65 -11.72 -13.05 -8.22
CA SER A 65 -12.00 -14.33 -7.56
C SER A 65 -13.43 -14.80 -7.75
N GLN A 66 -14.39 -13.87 -7.84
CA GLN A 66 -15.78 -14.18 -8.17
C GLN A 66 -15.92 -14.74 -9.59
N LEU A 67 -15.16 -14.18 -10.55
CA LEU A 67 -15.13 -14.68 -11.93
C LEU A 67 -14.54 -16.10 -12.02
N LEU A 68 -13.52 -16.37 -11.21
CA LEU A 68 -12.81 -17.66 -11.19
C LEU A 68 -13.39 -18.69 -10.21
N LYS A 69 -14.45 -18.33 -9.46
CA LYS A 69 -15.07 -19.18 -8.40
C LYS A 69 -14.05 -19.67 -7.36
N ILE A 70 -13.02 -18.87 -7.06
CA ILE A 70 -11.99 -19.18 -6.05
C ILE A 70 -12.24 -18.28 -4.84
N GLU A 71 -12.84 -18.79 -3.79
CA GLU A 71 -13.03 -18.08 -2.53
C GLU A 71 -11.81 -18.24 -1.62
N THR A 72 -10.77 -17.47 -1.87
CA THR A 72 -9.63 -17.41 -0.96
C THR A 72 -9.60 -16.08 -0.23
N LYS A 73 -9.68 -16.16 1.09
CA LYS A 73 -9.57 -15.00 2.00
C LYS A 73 -8.15 -14.97 2.55
N TYR A 74 -7.58 -13.77 2.66
CA TYR A 74 -6.23 -13.58 3.17
C TYR A 74 -6.23 -12.59 4.32
N ASP A 75 -5.53 -12.96 5.39
CA ASP A 75 -5.18 -12.06 6.47
C ASP A 75 -3.88 -11.34 6.13
N ALA A 76 -3.83 -10.03 6.42
CA ALA A 76 -2.64 -9.22 6.18
C ALA A 76 -2.04 -8.75 7.50
N PHE A 77 -0.80 -9.17 7.75
CA PHE A 77 0.03 -8.66 8.81
C PHE A 77 1.00 -7.64 8.23
N ILE A 78 0.93 -6.40 8.70
CA ILE A 78 1.60 -5.26 8.10
C ILE A 78 2.50 -4.59 9.13
N GLN A 79 3.78 -4.48 8.80
CA GLN A 79 4.74 -3.67 9.54
C GLN A 79 4.99 -2.37 8.76
N VAL A 80 4.86 -1.24 9.44
CA VAL A 80 5.01 0.09 8.85
C VAL A 80 6.03 0.90 9.65
N ILE A 81 6.98 1.50 8.95
CA ILE A 81 8.03 2.35 9.52
C ILE A 81 8.08 3.68 8.76
N GLY A 82 8.09 4.78 9.51
CA GLY A 82 8.24 6.13 8.98
C GLY A 82 7.04 6.67 8.21
N GLY A 83 7.15 7.91 7.76
CA GLY A 83 6.12 8.61 7.00
C GLY A 83 4.88 9.01 7.80
N GLY A 84 3.94 9.66 7.13
CA GLY A 84 2.63 10.00 7.70
C GLY A 84 1.55 9.01 7.23
N LEU A 85 0.38 8.98 7.89
CA LEU A 85 -0.72 8.04 7.64
C LEU A 85 -1.13 7.95 6.17
N SER A 86 -1.20 9.08 5.47
CA SER A 86 -1.50 9.12 4.03
C SER A 86 -0.44 8.42 3.16
N ALA A 87 0.85 8.58 3.48
CA ALA A 87 1.92 7.90 2.74
C ALA A 87 1.96 6.41 3.09
N GLN A 88 1.69 6.07 4.35
CA GLN A 88 1.61 4.70 4.83
C GLN A 88 0.48 3.92 4.15
N SER A 89 -0.74 4.48 4.04
CA SER A 89 -1.86 3.82 3.36
C SER A 89 -1.57 3.52 1.88
N GLN A 90 -0.91 4.47 1.17
CA GLN A 90 -0.50 4.28 -0.22
C GLN A 90 0.62 3.22 -0.35
N ALA A 91 1.57 3.21 0.57
CA ALA A 91 2.64 2.21 0.61
C ALA A 91 2.11 0.79 0.90
N ILE A 92 1.12 0.69 1.81
CA ILE A 92 0.42 -0.57 2.09
C ILE A 92 -0.30 -1.07 0.85
N ARG A 93 -1.05 -0.23 0.13
CA ARG A 93 -1.71 -0.60 -1.11
C ARG A 93 -0.72 -1.18 -2.13
N LEU A 94 0.41 -0.51 -2.34
CA LEU A 94 1.45 -1.00 -3.24
C LEU A 94 2.00 -2.37 -2.83
N ALA A 95 2.28 -2.56 -1.53
CA ALA A 95 2.80 -3.82 -1.02
C ALA A 95 1.77 -4.96 -1.15
N LEU A 96 0.50 -4.70 -0.82
CA LEU A 96 -0.60 -5.65 -0.99
C LEU A 96 -0.77 -6.07 -2.45
N CYS A 97 -0.79 -5.11 -3.39
CA CYS A 97 -0.90 -5.43 -4.82
C CYS A 97 0.27 -6.31 -5.29
N LYS A 98 1.49 -6.06 -4.80
CA LYS A 98 2.64 -6.92 -5.11
C LYS A 98 2.52 -8.32 -4.51
N SER A 99 2.00 -8.43 -3.29
CA SER A 99 1.77 -9.72 -2.64
C SER A 99 0.70 -10.54 -3.36
N PHE A 100 -0.39 -9.90 -3.76
CA PHE A 100 -1.44 -10.56 -4.54
C PHE A 100 -0.97 -11.00 -5.94
N LEU A 101 -0.05 -10.27 -6.56
CA LEU A 101 0.50 -10.68 -7.86
C LEU A 101 1.35 -11.95 -7.78
N GLU A 102 1.92 -12.25 -6.65
CA GLU A 102 2.67 -13.50 -6.47
C GLU A 102 1.74 -14.71 -6.41
N ILE A 103 0.56 -14.50 -5.82
CA ILE A 103 -0.48 -15.52 -5.73
C ILE A 103 -1.26 -15.61 -7.05
N TYR A 104 -1.56 -14.47 -7.66
CA TYR A 104 -2.38 -14.33 -8.88
C TYR A 104 -1.64 -13.54 -9.98
N PRO A 105 -0.69 -14.15 -10.71
CA PRO A 105 0.12 -13.44 -11.71
C PRO A 105 -0.70 -12.81 -12.86
N HIS A 106 -1.85 -13.38 -13.19
CA HIS A 106 -2.75 -12.89 -14.25
C HIS A 106 -3.33 -11.49 -13.95
N LEU A 107 -3.42 -11.08 -12.67
CA LEU A 107 -3.88 -9.74 -12.28
C LEU A 107 -2.91 -8.61 -12.64
N ARG A 108 -1.70 -8.92 -13.13
CA ARG A 108 -0.65 -7.93 -13.39
C ARG A 108 -1.08 -6.82 -14.35
N SER A 109 -1.74 -7.16 -15.45
CA SER A 109 -2.22 -6.18 -16.43
C SER A 109 -3.25 -5.23 -15.83
N TYR A 110 -4.12 -5.76 -14.99
CA TYR A 110 -5.18 -5.03 -14.32
C TYR A 110 -4.65 -4.02 -13.28
N PHE A 111 -3.77 -4.47 -12.40
CA PHE A 111 -3.10 -3.58 -11.43
C PHE A 111 -2.22 -2.53 -12.10
N LYS A 112 -1.54 -2.89 -13.21
CA LYS A 112 -0.69 -1.96 -13.95
C LYS A 112 -1.48 -0.85 -14.62
N LYS A 113 -2.62 -1.16 -15.27
CA LYS A 113 -3.51 -0.16 -15.89
C LYS A 113 -4.00 0.89 -14.88
N ARG A 114 -4.23 0.49 -13.63
CA ARG A 114 -4.65 1.39 -12.54
C ARG A 114 -3.51 2.09 -11.81
N GLY A 115 -2.25 1.85 -12.20
CA GLY A 115 -1.07 2.47 -11.59
C GLY A 115 -0.71 1.97 -10.19
N PHE A 116 -1.29 0.85 -9.73
CA PHE A 116 -1.09 0.36 -8.35
C PHE A 116 0.24 -0.36 -8.14
N LEU A 117 0.96 -0.69 -9.20
CA LEU A 117 2.28 -1.31 -9.14
C LEU A 117 3.43 -0.30 -9.19
N THR A 118 3.13 0.94 -9.53
CA THR A 118 4.14 1.99 -9.67
C THR A 118 4.36 2.67 -8.33
N ARG A 119 5.63 2.69 -7.87
CA ARG A 119 6.02 3.52 -6.72
C ARG A 119 6.11 4.97 -7.16
N ASP A 120 5.31 5.85 -6.58
CA ASP A 120 5.48 7.30 -6.76
C ASP A 120 6.69 7.78 -5.96
N ALA A 121 7.74 8.18 -6.67
CA ALA A 121 9.01 8.61 -6.09
C ALA A 121 9.01 10.08 -5.62
N ARG A 122 7.95 10.85 -5.85
CA ARG A 122 7.88 12.26 -5.47
C ARG A 122 7.99 12.44 -3.97
N ILE A 123 8.98 13.22 -3.55
CA ILE A 123 9.21 13.64 -2.17
C ILE A 123 9.34 15.16 -2.11
N LYS A 124 9.13 15.75 -0.93
CA LYS A 124 9.35 17.17 -0.73
C LYS A 124 10.84 17.48 -0.85
N GLU A 125 11.20 18.37 -1.78
CA GLU A 125 12.58 18.82 -1.94
C GLU A 125 13.04 19.59 -0.69
N ARG A 126 14.28 19.36 -0.27
CA ARG A 126 14.92 20.12 0.82
C ARG A 126 15.15 21.57 0.39
N ARG A 127 15.12 22.50 1.32
CA ARG A 127 15.56 23.87 1.09
C ARG A 127 17.04 23.86 0.74
N LYS A 128 17.45 24.73 -0.20
CA LYS A 128 18.85 24.85 -0.62
C LYS A 128 19.44 26.15 -0.09
N TYR A 129 20.73 26.13 0.16
CA TYR A 129 21.49 27.33 0.53
C TYR A 129 21.31 28.43 -0.53
N GLY A 130 21.22 29.70 -0.12
CA GLY A 130 21.00 30.84 -1.02
C GLY A 130 19.59 30.99 -1.58
N LEU A 131 18.65 30.08 -1.29
CA LEU A 131 17.27 30.13 -1.75
C LEU A 131 16.27 30.30 -0.59
N LYS A 132 15.16 31.02 -0.82
CA LYS A 132 14.06 31.12 0.15
C LYS A 132 13.28 29.81 0.32
N LYS A 133 13.18 28.98 -0.74
CA LYS A 133 12.58 27.64 -0.75
C LYS A 133 13.51 26.68 -1.51
N ALA A 134 13.01 25.50 -1.86
CA ALA A 134 13.82 24.50 -2.60
C ALA A 134 14.35 25.03 -3.95
N ARG A 135 13.56 25.89 -4.63
CA ARG A 135 13.90 26.48 -5.94
C ARG A 135 13.63 27.97 -6.04
N LYS A 136 12.99 28.61 -5.04
CA LYS A 136 12.64 30.04 -5.06
C LYS A 136 13.84 30.88 -4.63
N ALA A 137 14.39 31.66 -5.54
CA ALA A 137 15.43 32.64 -5.25
C ALA A 137 14.91 33.81 -4.38
N PRO A 138 15.75 34.48 -3.59
CA PRO A 138 15.42 35.77 -3.01
C PRO A 138 15.26 36.83 -4.09
N GLN A 139 14.43 37.82 -3.83
CA GLN A 139 14.35 38.99 -4.69
C GLN A 139 15.60 39.83 -4.49
N PHE A 140 16.34 40.09 -5.56
CA PHE A 140 17.62 40.80 -5.48
C PHE A 140 17.40 42.28 -5.14
N SER A 141 16.54 42.98 -5.87
CA SER A 141 16.13 44.37 -5.57
C SER A 141 14.72 44.63 -6.07
N LYS A 142 14.04 45.59 -5.43
CA LYS A 142 12.79 46.13 -5.91
C LYS A 142 13.06 47.57 -6.26
N ARG A 143 13.11 47.90 -7.51
CA ARG A 143 13.08 49.26 -8.03
C ARG A 143 11.77 49.49 -8.75
#